data_ae3aa9945bef835b058795cc32c7c494
#
_entry.id   ae3aa9945bef835b058795cc32c7c494
#
_cell.length_a   1.000
_cell.length_b   1.000
_cell.length_c   1.000
_cell.angle_alpha   90.00
_cell.angle_beta   90.00
_cell.angle_gamma   90.00
#
_symmetry.space_group_name_H-M   'P 1'
#
loop_
_entity.id
_entity.type
_entity.pdbx_description
1 polymer ?
#
loop_
_entity_poly.entity_id
_entity_poly.type
_entity_poly.pdbx_seq_one_letter_code
_entity_poly.pdbx_strand_id
1 'polypeptide(L)'
;MLTSGTLMNPKHPVYIISKRRWDSRHTSKALERMNMPYSIVVEDYEYDQYASVIDKDKILILPKKYIEDYDSCTTDQGTGSGPARNFCWEHSLENGATSHWLLDDNIKAFGRINRNLYIHVTSGTIFKAAEDFIERYENVALAGFNYDFLAKAKTKLPAFVTNTRIYSCLLIRNDIPYRWRAKYNEDTDLSLRVLKDNWCTIQFNAFIQEKATTQTMKGGNTDEIYKDGTLNKSKMLEELHPDVAKVVWKFNRWHHHVDYRSFKNNKLKRKEGLNIPEGINNYGMKVVKYEKNH
;
A
#
# COMPACT_ATOMS: atom_id res chain seq x y z
N MET A 1 33.40 17.17 7.61
CA MET A 1 33.12 15.77 7.97
C MET A 1 31.62 15.62 8.05
N LEU A 2 31.00 14.99 7.07
CA LEU A 2 29.57 14.63 7.13
C LEU A 2 29.45 13.48 8.13
N THR A 3 28.87 13.74 9.27
CA THR A 3 28.47 12.72 10.22
C THR A 3 27.62 11.67 9.47
N SER A 4 27.98 10.40 9.63
CA SER A 4 27.23 9.26 9.08
C SER A 4 25.76 9.44 9.41
N GLY A 5 24.98 9.90 8.42
CA GLY A 5 23.53 10.00 8.58
C GLY A 5 22.99 8.63 8.92
N THR A 6 22.45 8.48 10.10
CA THR A 6 21.71 7.30 10.51
C THR A 6 20.68 7.07 9.39
N LEU A 7 20.79 5.96 8.67
CA LEU A 7 19.82 5.56 7.65
C LEU A 7 18.44 5.58 8.31
N MET A 8 17.58 6.50 7.89
CA MET A 8 16.24 6.63 8.46
C MET A 8 15.32 5.57 7.85
N ASN A 9 15.39 4.37 8.41
CA ASN A 9 14.48 3.28 8.07
C ASN A 9 13.09 3.53 8.66
N PRO A 10 12.04 2.94 8.08
CA PRO A 10 10.71 2.96 8.67
C PRO A 10 10.74 2.37 10.09
N LYS A 11 9.86 2.86 10.95
CA LYS A 11 9.66 2.38 12.32
C LYS A 11 8.86 1.08 12.35
N HIS A 12 7.91 0.97 11.42
CA HIS A 12 7.01 -0.16 11.33
C HIS A 12 7.56 -1.25 10.40
N PRO A 13 7.23 -2.54 10.66
CA PRO A 13 7.68 -3.64 9.82
C PRO A 13 7.19 -3.50 8.39
N VAL A 14 8.02 -3.95 7.45
CA VAL A 14 7.75 -3.93 6.02
C VAL A 14 7.60 -5.35 5.52
N TYR A 15 6.43 -5.67 4.96
CA TYR A 15 6.12 -6.97 4.38
C TYR A 15 5.96 -6.88 2.87
N ILE A 16 6.46 -7.89 2.17
CA ILE A 16 6.20 -8.13 0.75
C ILE A 16 5.37 -9.41 0.66
N ILE A 17 4.26 -9.36 -0.06
CA ILE A 17 3.52 -10.57 -0.41
C ILE A 17 3.93 -11.01 -1.80
N SER A 18 4.33 -12.26 -1.98
CA SER A 18 4.85 -12.73 -3.26
C SER A 18 4.45 -14.16 -3.55
N LYS A 19 4.13 -14.44 -4.83
CA LYS A 19 3.77 -15.76 -5.31
C LYS A 19 4.32 -15.98 -6.72
N ARG A 20 5.16 -17.04 -6.90
CA ARG A 20 5.76 -17.46 -8.19
C ARG A 20 6.57 -16.35 -8.87
N ARG A 21 7.35 -15.57 -8.09
CA ARG A 21 8.16 -14.45 -8.61
C ARG A 21 9.53 -14.35 -7.97
N TRP A 22 10.08 -15.49 -7.52
CA TRP A 22 11.43 -15.55 -6.92
C TRP A 22 12.54 -15.10 -7.85
N ASP A 23 12.37 -15.23 -9.18
CA ASP A 23 13.32 -14.82 -10.20
C ASP A 23 13.34 -13.30 -10.42
N SER A 24 12.18 -12.68 -10.55
CA SER A 24 12.04 -11.24 -10.80
C SER A 24 12.29 -10.39 -9.57
N ARG A 25 11.65 -10.72 -8.43
CA ARG A 25 11.86 -10.08 -7.11
C ARG A 25 11.94 -8.55 -7.15
N HIS A 26 11.12 -7.87 -7.92
CA HIS A 26 11.28 -6.42 -8.13
C HIS A 26 11.28 -5.64 -6.82
N THR A 27 10.31 -5.86 -5.93
CA THR A 27 10.18 -5.11 -4.68
C THR A 27 11.30 -5.41 -3.70
N SER A 28 11.67 -6.68 -3.50
CA SER A 28 12.77 -7.01 -2.60
C SER A 28 14.09 -6.43 -3.08
N LYS A 29 14.39 -6.52 -4.39
CA LYS A 29 15.57 -5.87 -4.98
C LYS A 29 15.56 -4.34 -4.83
N ALA A 30 14.37 -3.71 -4.90
CA ALA A 30 14.25 -2.27 -4.67
C ALA A 30 14.57 -1.91 -3.21
N LEU A 31 14.02 -2.65 -2.24
CA LEU A 31 14.29 -2.44 -0.82
C LEU A 31 15.75 -2.77 -0.44
N GLU A 32 16.34 -3.81 -1.04
CA GLU A 32 17.76 -4.14 -0.87
C GLU A 32 18.67 -2.99 -1.32
N ARG A 33 18.39 -2.38 -2.51
CA ARG A 33 19.14 -1.19 -2.97
C ARG A 33 19.01 0.02 -2.04
N MET A 34 17.90 0.11 -1.32
CA MET A 34 17.63 1.17 -0.33
C MET A 34 18.17 0.82 1.06
N ASN A 35 18.76 -0.35 1.24
CA ASN A 35 19.19 -0.91 2.52
C ASN A 35 18.07 -0.89 3.58
N MET A 36 16.86 -1.24 3.15
CA MET A 36 15.68 -1.31 4.00
C MET A 36 15.44 -2.73 4.51
N PRO A 37 15.11 -2.92 5.79
CA PRO A 37 14.67 -4.20 6.30
C PRO A 37 13.28 -4.54 5.73
N TYR A 38 13.06 -5.82 5.46
CA TYR A 38 11.76 -6.34 5.03
C TYR A 38 11.63 -7.82 5.38
N SER A 39 10.39 -8.29 5.44
CA SER A 39 10.06 -9.73 5.39
C SER A 39 9.26 -10.02 4.12
N ILE A 40 9.44 -11.20 3.54
CA ILE A 40 8.69 -11.64 2.36
C ILE A 40 7.84 -12.86 2.73
N VAL A 41 6.53 -12.77 2.45
CA VAL A 41 5.59 -13.86 2.70
C VAL A 41 5.39 -14.66 1.42
N VAL A 42 5.61 -15.96 1.50
CA VAL A 42 5.53 -16.91 0.40
C VAL A 42 4.74 -18.15 0.81
N GLU A 43 4.23 -18.91 -0.15
CA GLU A 43 3.63 -20.20 0.14
C GLU A 43 4.71 -21.27 0.39
N ASP A 44 4.40 -22.27 1.22
CA ASP A 44 5.33 -23.30 1.67
C ASP A 44 6.06 -24.01 0.51
N TYR A 45 5.34 -24.36 -0.55
CA TYR A 45 5.90 -25.05 -1.71
C TYR A 45 6.87 -24.20 -2.55
N GLU A 46 6.99 -22.91 -2.27
CA GLU A 46 7.88 -21.96 -2.95
C GLU A 46 9.11 -21.60 -2.11
N TYR A 47 9.17 -22.07 -0.86
CA TYR A 47 10.21 -21.67 0.09
C TYR A 47 11.62 -21.86 -0.47
N ASP A 48 11.94 -23.02 -1.03
CA ASP A 48 13.29 -23.35 -1.51
C ASP A 48 13.71 -22.43 -2.67
N GLN A 49 12.78 -22.07 -3.56
CA GLN A 49 13.06 -21.16 -4.66
C GLN A 49 13.41 -19.75 -4.13
N TYR A 50 12.64 -19.23 -3.17
CA TYR A 50 12.94 -17.95 -2.55
C TYR A 50 14.21 -18.01 -1.70
N ALA A 51 14.44 -19.08 -0.94
CA ALA A 51 15.63 -19.27 -0.12
C ALA A 51 16.93 -19.40 -0.93
N SER A 52 16.84 -19.73 -2.21
CA SER A 52 17.99 -19.73 -3.12
C SER A 52 18.44 -18.33 -3.55
N VAL A 53 17.59 -17.30 -3.38
CA VAL A 53 17.81 -15.93 -3.91
C VAL A 53 17.59 -14.81 -2.87
N ILE A 54 17.08 -15.13 -1.70
CA ILE A 54 16.82 -14.20 -0.59
C ILE A 54 17.36 -14.84 0.69
N ASP A 55 17.85 -14.02 1.60
CA ASP A 55 18.25 -14.44 2.95
C ASP A 55 17.06 -15.11 3.67
N LYS A 56 17.29 -16.32 4.18
CA LYS A 56 16.26 -17.16 4.81
C LYS A 56 15.56 -16.47 5.98
N ASP A 57 16.29 -15.65 6.72
CA ASP A 57 15.76 -14.91 7.87
C ASP A 57 14.70 -13.86 7.48
N LYS A 58 14.60 -13.52 6.19
CA LYS A 58 13.59 -12.60 5.66
C LYS A 58 12.34 -13.31 5.15
N ILE A 59 12.35 -14.64 5.06
CA ILE A 59 11.26 -15.42 4.45
C ILE A 59 10.30 -15.88 5.53
N LEU A 60 9.03 -15.53 5.37
CA LEU A 60 7.93 -16.01 6.19
C LEU A 60 7.06 -16.95 5.35
N ILE A 61 6.79 -18.14 5.87
CA ILE A 61 5.91 -19.11 5.22
C ILE A 61 4.46 -18.81 5.62
N LEU A 62 3.59 -18.67 4.64
CA LEU A 62 2.16 -18.44 4.87
C LEU A 62 1.51 -19.68 5.48
N PRO A 63 1.00 -19.64 6.73
CA PRO A 63 0.33 -20.78 7.32
C PRO A 63 -0.99 -21.09 6.61
N LYS A 64 -1.28 -22.37 6.37
CA LYS A 64 -2.47 -22.84 5.64
C LYS A 64 -3.79 -22.33 6.21
N LYS A 65 -3.88 -22.20 7.54
CA LYS A 65 -5.08 -21.67 8.22
C LYS A 65 -5.57 -20.33 7.64
N TYR A 66 -4.66 -19.44 7.22
CA TYR A 66 -5.07 -18.16 6.63
C TYR A 66 -5.73 -18.31 5.26
N ILE A 67 -5.39 -19.36 4.52
CA ILE A 67 -6.04 -19.68 3.23
C ILE A 67 -7.39 -20.34 3.47
N GLU A 68 -7.46 -21.27 4.43
CA GLU A 68 -8.66 -22.05 4.77
C GLU A 68 -9.76 -21.17 5.39
N ASP A 69 -9.38 -20.24 6.28
CA ASP A 69 -10.30 -19.36 7.03
C ASP A 69 -10.62 -18.05 6.28
N TYR A 70 -10.10 -17.86 5.05
CA TYR A 70 -10.25 -16.59 4.36
C TYR A 70 -11.63 -16.38 3.76
N ASP A 71 -12.26 -15.25 4.11
CA ASP A 71 -13.50 -14.81 3.48
C ASP A 71 -13.22 -14.21 2.09
N SER A 72 -13.38 -15.03 1.06
CA SER A 72 -13.23 -14.60 -0.34
C SER A 72 -14.43 -13.79 -0.87
N CYS A 73 -15.50 -13.71 -0.12
CA CYS A 73 -16.80 -13.11 -0.53
C CYS A 73 -17.36 -13.70 -1.83
N THR A 74 -16.98 -14.92 -2.19
CA THR A 74 -17.46 -15.62 -3.38
C THR A 74 -17.31 -17.13 -3.20
N THR A 75 -18.09 -17.88 -3.95
CA THR A 75 -17.98 -19.35 -4.05
C THR A 75 -16.93 -19.81 -5.08
N ASP A 76 -16.37 -18.88 -5.86
CA ASP A 76 -15.33 -19.19 -6.84
C ASP A 76 -14.05 -19.67 -6.17
N GLN A 77 -13.35 -20.60 -6.81
CA GLN A 77 -12.07 -21.09 -6.31
C GLN A 77 -11.00 -19.99 -6.27
N GLY A 78 -10.13 -20.08 -5.25
CA GLY A 78 -8.99 -19.17 -5.04
C GLY A 78 -9.35 -17.97 -4.18
N THR A 79 -8.37 -17.53 -3.42
CA THR A 79 -8.51 -16.49 -2.37
C THR A 79 -7.87 -15.15 -2.74
N GLY A 80 -7.05 -15.11 -3.79
CA GLY A 80 -6.22 -13.94 -4.07
C GLY A 80 -5.10 -13.73 -3.06
N SER A 81 -4.72 -12.48 -2.86
CA SER A 81 -3.62 -12.08 -1.97
C SER A 81 -4.03 -11.88 -0.51
N GLY A 82 -5.33 -11.91 -0.22
CA GLY A 82 -5.87 -11.59 1.10
C GLY A 82 -5.35 -12.44 2.25
N PRO A 83 -5.20 -13.77 2.11
CA PRO A 83 -4.61 -14.61 3.16
C PRO A 83 -3.22 -14.17 3.60
N ALA A 84 -2.33 -13.92 2.66
CA ALA A 84 -0.98 -13.44 2.95
C ALA A 84 -0.99 -12.05 3.61
N ARG A 85 -1.91 -11.18 3.20
CA ARG A 85 -2.12 -9.85 3.80
C ARG A 85 -2.61 -9.96 5.24
N ASN A 86 -3.54 -10.86 5.55
CA ASN A 86 -4.01 -11.11 6.92
C ASN A 86 -2.89 -11.72 7.78
N PHE A 87 -2.09 -12.62 7.25
CA PHE A 87 -0.94 -13.15 7.96
C PHE A 87 0.08 -12.05 8.31
N CYS A 88 0.42 -11.16 7.36
CA CYS A 88 1.29 -10.01 7.64
C CYS A 88 0.74 -9.14 8.78
N TRP A 89 -0.57 -8.93 8.79
CA TRP A 89 -1.24 -8.12 9.82
C TRP A 89 -1.10 -8.73 11.20
N GLU A 90 -1.47 -10.02 11.34
CA GLU A 90 -1.37 -10.73 12.63
C GLU A 90 0.09 -10.84 13.10
N HIS A 91 1.01 -11.19 12.18
CA HIS A 91 2.44 -11.24 12.50
C HIS A 91 2.97 -9.88 12.99
N SER A 92 2.49 -8.78 12.42
CA SER A 92 2.88 -7.44 12.89
C SER A 92 2.35 -7.11 14.28
N LEU A 93 1.12 -7.56 14.61
CA LEU A 93 0.53 -7.44 15.94
C LEU A 93 1.27 -8.28 16.97
N GLU A 94 1.60 -9.52 16.65
CA GLU A 94 2.37 -10.44 17.49
C GLU A 94 3.75 -9.87 17.85
N ASN A 95 4.34 -9.08 16.94
CA ASN A 95 5.59 -8.35 17.16
C ASN A 95 5.40 -6.96 17.80
N GLY A 96 4.21 -6.65 18.31
CA GLY A 96 3.92 -5.42 19.04
C GLY A 96 3.88 -4.15 18.18
N ALA A 97 3.77 -4.29 16.87
CA ALA A 97 3.71 -3.13 15.98
C ALA A 97 2.31 -2.49 15.98
N THR A 98 2.24 -1.16 16.01
CA THR A 98 0.98 -0.40 15.93
C THR A 98 0.50 -0.18 14.49
N SER A 99 1.38 -0.38 13.53
CA SER A 99 1.11 -0.30 12.09
C SER A 99 2.08 -1.21 11.34
N HIS A 100 1.82 -1.47 10.07
CA HIS A 100 2.75 -2.20 9.20
C HIS A 100 2.67 -1.69 7.76
N TRP A 101 3.77 -1.84 7.03
CA TRP A 101 3.81 -1.67 5.60
C TRP A 101 3.53 -2.99 4.89
N LEU A 102 2.72 -2.93 3.86
CA LEU A 102 2.38 -4.07 3.02
C LEU A 102 2.58 -3.71 1.55
N LEU A 103 3.46 -4.42 0.87
CA LEU A 103 3.89 -4.13 -0.48
C LEU A 103 3.60 -5.31 -1.41
N ASP A 104 3.14 -5.00 -2.63
CA ASP A 104 3.12 -5.98 -3.72
C ASP A 104 4.56 -6.28 -4.19
N ASP A 105 4.79 -7.42 -4.81
CA ASP A 105 6.12 -7.90 -5.23
C ASP A 105 6.66 -7.30 -6.54
N ASN A 106 5.89 -6.44 -7.20
CA ASN A 106 6.18 -5.91 -8.54
C ASN A 106 6.53 -4.41 -8.58
N ILE A 107 6.97 -3.85 -7.46
CA ILE A 107 7.45 -2.46 -7.38
C ILE A 107 8.95 -2.44 -7.74
N LYS A 108 9.30 -1.72 -8.81
CA LYS A 108 10.67 -1.68 -9.34
C LYS A 108 11.56 -0.66 -8.63
N ALA A 109 10.97 0.46 -8.20
CA ALA A 109 11.69 1.55 -7.57
C ALA A 109 10.72 2.44 -6.79
N PHE A 110 11.32 3.30 -5.97
CA PHE A 110 10.61 4.34 -5.24
C PHE A 110 11.23 5.70 -5.54
N GLY A 111 10.40 6.74 -5.48
CA GLY A 111 10.83 8.09 -5.74
C GLY A 111 10.05 9.12 -4.94
N ARG A 112 10.49 10.35 -5.07
CA ARG A 112 9.77 11.52 -4.55
C ARG A 112 9.65 12.59 -5.61
N ILE A 113 8.59 13.38 -5.56
CA ILE A 113 8.43 14.58 -6.37
C ILE A 113 8.99 15.77 -5.58
N ASN A 114 9.99 16.43 -6.16
CA ASN A 114 10.59 17.62 -5.60
C ASN A 114 10.66 18.72 -6.66
N ARG A 115 10.03 19.87 -6.41
CA ARG A 115 9.92 20.98 -7.37
C ARG A 115 9.48 20.50 -8.76
N ASN A 116 8.48 19.63 -8.76
CA ASN A 116 7.93 19.01 -9.97
C ASN A 116 8.90 18.09 -10.75
N LEU A 117 9.99 17.63 -10.11
CA LEU A 117 10.92 16.66 -10.65
C LEU A 117 10.77 15.33 -9.92
N TYR A 118 10.77 14.25 -10.66
CA TYR A 118 10.86 12.90 -10.12
C TYR A 118 12.32 12.60 -9.72
N ILE A 119 12.52 12.20 -8.48
CA ILE A 119 13.84 11.87 -7.92
C ILE A 119 13.76 10.47 -7.32
N HIS A 120 14.58 9.54 -7.82
CA HIS A 120 14.74 8.23 -7.21
C HIS A 120 15.27 8.36 -5.78
N VAL A 121 14.75 7.54 -4.88
CA VAL A 121 15.23 7.49 -3.50
C VAL A 121 16.11 6.26 -3.29
N THR A 122 17.11 6.42 -2.45
CA THR A 122 18.12 5.40 -2.14
C THR A 122 18.12 4.97 -0.67
N SER A 123 17.09 5.37 0.09
CA SER A 123 16.94 5.04 1.52
C SER A 123 15.47 4.97 1.91
N GLY A 124 15.18 4.43 3.09
CA GLY A 124 13.83 4.33 3.66
C GLY A 124 13.21 5.65 4.13
N THR A 125 13.87 6.79 3.93
CA THR A 125 13.44 8.10 4.45
C THR A 125 12.00 8.47 4.08
N ILE A 126 11.54 8.15 2.85
CA ILE A 126 10.15 8.47 2.44
C ILE A 126 9.13 7.65 3.21
N PHE A 127 9.46 6.40 3.57
CA PHE A 127 8.61 5.55 4.40
C PHE A 127 8.49 6.14 5.80
N LYS A 128 9.64 6.47 6.41
CA LYS A 128 9.68 7.13 7.72
C LYS A 128 8.95 8.47 7.71
N ALA A 129 9.10 9.27 6.65
CA ALA A 129 8.40 10.55 6.52
C ALA A 129 6.88 10.37 6.42
N ALA A 130 6.40 9.34 5.74
CA ALA A 130 4.99 9.01 5.68
C ALA A 130 4.45 8.58 7.06
N GLU A 131 5.19 7.74 7.79
CA GLU A 131 4.86 7.35 9.16
C GLU A 131 4.74 8.58 10.07
N ASP A 132 5.75 9.44 10.11
CA ASP A 132 5.76 10.65 10.92
C ASP A 132 4.63 11.61 10.55
N PHE A 133 4.20 11.61 9.29
CA PHE A 133 3.06 12.43 8.86
C PHE A 133 1.75 11.87 9.39
N ILE A 134 1.48 10.56 9.22
CA ILE A 134 0.20 9.98 9.63
C ILE A 134 0.08 9.86 11.16
N GLU A 135 1.20 9.68 11.87
CA GLU A 135 1.22 9.63 13.34
C GLU A 135 0.70 10.93 14.01
N ARG A 136 0.59 12.01 13.25
CA ARG A 136 -0.02 13.29 13.70
C ARG A 136 -1.54 13.23 13.83
N TYR A 137 -2.17 12.18 13.32
CA TYR A 137 -3.63 12.08 13.22
C TYR A 137 -4.14 10.85 13.95
N GLU A 138 -5.32 10.99 14.56
CA GLU A 138 -5.98 9.93 15.32
C GLU A 138 -6.70 8.94 14.42
N ASN A 139 -7.19 9.41 13.26
CA ASN A 139 -8.17 8.73 12.43
C ASN A 139 -7.68 8.42 11.00
N VAL A 140 -6.40 8.20 10.81
CA VAL A 140 -5.88 7.67 9.55
C VAL A 140 -5.75 6.16 9.67
N ALA A 141 -6.56 5.42 8.92
CA ALA A 141 -6.55 3.96 8.90
C ALA A 141 -5.52 3.39 7.92
N LEU A 142 -5.46 3.98 6.73
CA LEU A 142 -4.62 3.54 5.62
C LEU A 142 -3.88 4.73 5.01
N ALA A 143 -2.63 4.53 4.67
CA ALA A 143 -1.87 5.47 3.85
C ALA A 143 -1.04 4.73 2.82
N GLY A 144 -0.51 5.41 1.80
CA GLY A 144 0.37 4.78 0.83
C GLY A 144 0.84 5.73 -0.26
N PHE A 145 1.70 5.22 -1.12
CA PHE A 145 2.33 5.98 -2.19
C PHE A 145 1.56 5.87 -3.49
N ASN A 146 1.52 6.96 -4.25
CA ASN A 146 0.87 6.96 -5.56
C ASN A 146 1.77 6.29 -6.60
N TYR A 147 1.19 5.93 -7.74
CA TYR A 147 1.93 5.41 -8.89
C TYR A 147 2.62 6.54 -9.66
N ASP A 148 3.80 6.27 -10.21
CA ASP A 148 4.57 7.19 -11.05
C ASP A 148 3.78 7.69 -12.27
N PHE A 149 3.00 6.82 -12.91
CA PHE A 149 2.20 7.18 -14.08
C PHE A 149 0.96 8.03 -13.77
N LEU A 150 0.49 8.07 -12.50
CA LEU A 150 -0.62 8.91 -12.04
C LEU A 150 -0.15 10.26 -11.48
N ALA A 151 1.04 10.29 -10.89
CA ALA A 151 1.64 11.51 -10.31
C ALA A 151 2.81 12.00 -11.17
N LYS A 152 2.52 12.34 -12.42
CA LYS A 152 3.55 12.82 -13.35
C LYS A 152 4.08 14.20 -12.94
N ALA A 153 5.39 14.41 -13.16
CA ALA A 153 6.09 15.63 -12.80
C ALA A 153 5.45 16.95 -13.33
N LYS A 154 4.76 16.90 -14.47
CA LYS A 154 4.07 18.08 -15.06
C LYS A 154 2.64 18.29 -14.53
N THR A 155 2.15 17.42 -13.67
CA THR A 155 0.79 17.49 -13.13
C THR A 155 0.80 18.29 -11.83
N LYS A 156 -0.01 19.34 -11.73
CA LYS A 156 -0.20 20.09 -10.48
C LYS A 156 -1.06 19.27 -9.51
N LEU A 157 -0.42 18.38 -8.78
CA LEU A 157 -1.05 17.59 -7.74
C LEU A 157 -0.69 18.14 -6.36
N PRO A 158 -1.62 18.10 -5.38
CA PRO A 158 -1.27 18.35 -3.98
C PRO A 158 -0.29 17.27 -3.49
N ALA A 159 0.47 17.55 -2.43
CA ALA A 159 1.43 16.60 -1.87
C ALA A 159 0.79 15.27 -1.45
N PHE A 160 -0.47 15.30 -1.08
CA PHE A 160 -1.30 14.14 -0.80
C PHE A 160 -2.78 14.44 -1.07
N VAL A 161 -3.57 13.39 -1.22
CA VAL A 161 -5.04 13.42 -1.24
C VAL A 161 -5.58 12.52 -0.13
N THR A 162 -6.78 12.87 0.37
CA THR A 162 -7.48 12.09 1.40
C THR A 162 -8.65 11.31 0.81
N ASN A 163 -9.09 10.30 1.53
CA ASN A 163 -10.35 9.60 1.32
C ASN A 163 -10.48 8.99 -0.08
N THR A 164 -9.46 8.27 -0.47
CA THR A 164 -9.39 7.47 -1.69
C THR A 164 -8.83 6.08 -1.38
N ARG A 165 -8.90 5.19 -2.35
CA ARG A 165 -8.28 3.86 -2.23
C ARG A 165 -6.75 3.96 -2.19
N ILE A 166 -6.12 3.03 -1.48
CA ILE A 166 -4.68 2.88 -1.42
C ILE A 166 -4.31 1.52 -2.00
N TYR A 167 -3.25 1.46 -2.81
CA TYR A 167 -2.84 0.24 -3.52
C TYR A 167 -1.37 -0.08 -3.35
N SER A 168 -1.05 -1.35 -3.42
CA SER A 168 0.28 -1.90 -3.71
C SER A 168 1.42 -1.53 -2.76
N CYS A 169 1.39 -0.37 -2.15
CA CYS A 169 2.32 0.10 -1.13
C CYS A 169 1.50 0.80 -0.06
N LEU A 170 1.11 0.04 0.96
CA LEU A 170 0.17 0.46 1.99
C LEU A 170 0.86 0.51 3.35
N LEU A 171 0.62 1.59 4.09
CA LEU A 171 0.84 1.68 5.52
C LEU A 171 -0.51 1.52 6.21
N ILE A 172 -0.63 0.50 7.04
CA ILE A 172 -1.90 0.07 7.63
C ILE A 172 -1.81 0.19 9.14
N ARG A 173 -2.78 0.83 9.74
CA ARG A 173 -2.94 0.91 11.18
C ARG A 173 -3.51 -0.41 11.71
N ASN A 174 -2.89 -1.01 12.73
CA ASN A 174 -3.20 -2.36 13.18
C ASN A 174 -4.45 -2.46 14.05
N ASP A 175 -4.83 -1.41 14.75
CA ASP A 175 -5.95 -1.37 15.70
C ASP A 175 -7.32 -1.09 15.07
N ILE A 176 -7.43 -0.99 13.74
CA ILE A 176 -8.72 -0.89 13.08
C ILE A 176 -9.46 -2.25 13.13
N PRO A 177 -10.82 -2.24 13.24
CA PRO A 177 -11.61 -3.45 13.46
C PRO A 177 -11.88 -4.24 12.19
N TYR A 178 -10.95 -4.20 11.23
CA TYR A 178 -11.09 -4.86 9.93
C TYR A 178 -9.94 -5.80 9.67
N ARG A 179 -10.20 -6.76 8.77
CA ARG A 179 -9.21 -7.62 8.14
C ARG A 179 -9.49 -7.65 6.64
N TRP A 180 -8.53 -8.09 5.87
CA TRP A 180 -8.68 -8.29 4.44
C TRP A 180 -9.73 -9.37 4.18
N ARG A 181 -10.56 -9.14 3.18
CA ARG A 181 -11.53 -10.08 2.62
C ARG A 181 -11.67 -9.82 1.13
N ALA A 182 -12.50 -10.61 0.46
CA ALA A 182 -12.76 -10.57 -0.97
C ALA A 182 -11.61 -11.12 -1.84
N LYS A 183 -11.95 -11.89 -2.84
CA LYS A 183 -11.02 -12.46 -3.82
C LYS A 183 -10.42 -11.39 -4.73
N TYR A 184 -11.18 -10.36 -5.06
CA TYR A 184 -10.82 -9.26 -5.95
C TYR A 184 -10.98 -7.92 -5.26
N ASN A 185 -10.15 -6.94 -5.63
CA ASN A 185 -10.24 -5.56 -5.15
C ASN A 185 -10.23 -5.44 -3.61
N GLU A 186 -9.56 -6.35 -2.94
CA GLU A 186 -9.44 -6.40 -1.49
C GLU A 186 -8.92 -5.08 -0.90
N ASP A 187 -8.04 -4.39 -1.64
CA ASP A 187 -7.50 -3.07 -1.30
C ASP A 187 -8.58 -1.96 -1.37
N THR A 188 -9.42 -2.02 -2.40
CA THR A 188 -10.54 -1.09 -2.53
C THR A 188 -11.63 -1.38 -1.51
N ASP A 189 -11.96 -2.66 -1.25
CA ASP A 189 -12.92 -3.06 -0.22
C ASP A 189 -12.49 -2.57 1.17
N LEU A 190 -11.23 -2.80 1.56
CA LEU A 190 -10.74 -2.34 2.86
C LEU A 190 -10.78 -0.81 2.95
N SER A 191 -10.34 -0.11 1.89
CA SER A 191 -10.40 1.35 1.85
C SER A 191 -11.83 1.88 2.00
N LEU A 192 -12.81 1.25 1.35
CA LEU A 192 -14.23 1.66 1.45
C LEU A 192 -14.83 1.38 2.82
N ARG A 193 -14.50 0.23 3.44
CA ARG A 193 -14.99 -0.09 4.79
C ARG A 193 -14.52 0.92 5.83
N VAL A 194 -13.23 1.25 5.85
CA VAL A 194 -12.70 2.25 6.78
C VAL A 194 -13.28 3.65 6.51
N LEU A 195 -13.48 4.02 5.24
CA LEU A 195 -14.05 5.31 4.88
C LEU A 195 -15.53 5.42 5.31
N LYS A 196 -16.31 4.34 5.21
CA LYS A 196 -17.71 4.30 5.68
C LYS A 196 -17.83 4.49 7.19
N ASP A 197 -16.81 4.10 7.95
CA ASP A 197 -16.74 4.29 9.41
C ASP A 197 -16.03 5.59 9.82
N ASN A 198 -16.01 6.58 8.94
CA ASN A 198 -15.45 7.92 9.20
C ASN A 198 -13.93 7.94 9.47
N TRP A 199 -13.20 6.87 9.17
CA TRP A 199 -11.75 6.95 9.08
C TRP A 199 -11.34 7.73 7.84
N CYS A 200 -10.09 8.14 7.81
CA CYS A 200 -9.46 8.74 6.63
C CYS A 200 -8.45 7.79 6.02
N THR A 201 -8.27 7.90 4.71
CA THR A 201 -7.12 7.34 4.00
C THR A 201 -6.27 8.47 3.44
N ILE A 202 -4.95 8.23 3.27
CA ILE A 202 -4.01 9.22 2.71
C ILE A 202 -3.22 8.59 1.58
N GLN A 203 -3.38 9.10 0.36
CA GLN A 203 -2.50 8.78 -0.76
C GLN A 203 -1.49 9.90 -0.95
N PHE A 204 -0.20 9.61 -0.72
CA PHE A 204 0.87 10.57 -0.98
C PHE A 204 1.14 10.68 -2.48
N ASN A 205 1.10 11.90 -3.02
CA ASN A 205 1.56 12.21 -4.36
C ASN A 205 3.01 12.69 -4.35
N ALA A 206 3.49 13.16 -3.20
CA ALA A 206 4.90 13.53 -3.01
C ALA A 206 5.83 12.31 -2.99
N PHE A 207 5.31 11.12 -2.67
CA PHE A 207 6.03 9.85 -2.64
C PHE A 207 5.42 8.89 -3.65
N ILE A 208 6.27 8.26 -4.43
CA ILE A 208 5.90 7.54 -5.64
C ILE A 208 6.46 6.13 -5.62
N GLN A 209 5.68 5.19 -6.13
CA GLN A 209 6.11 3.83 -6.45
C GLN A 209 6.10 3.60 -7.97
N GLU A 210 7.17 3.04 -8.50
CA GLU A 210 7.25 2.58 -9.89
C GLU A 210 6.86 1.12 -9.95
N LYS A 211 5.65 0.86 -10.39
CA LYS A 211 5.13 -0.51 -10.49
C LYS A 211 5.24 -1.05 -11.91
N ALA A 212 5.62 -2.32 -12.04
CA ALA A 212 5.44 -3.03 -13.30
C ALA A 212 3.96 -3.03 -13.71
N THR A 213 3.68 -2.90 -15.00
CA THR A 213 2.30 -2.88 -15.51
C THR A 213 1.54 -4.11 -15.03
N THR A 214 0.35 -3.91 -14.50
CA THR A 214 -0.51 -4.99 -14.00
C THR A 214 -0.83 -5.95 -15.14
N GLN A 215 -0.80 -7.26 -14.87
CA GLN A 215 -1.09 -8.35 -15.81
C GLN A 215 -0.03 -8.57 -16.91
N THR A 216 1.14 -7.94 -16.84
CA THR A 216 2.23 -8.19 -17.79
C THR A 216 3.29 -9.16 -17.27
N MET A 217 3.31 -9.44 -15.97
CA MET A 217 4.23 -10.38 -15.35
C MET A 217 3.56 -11.74 -15.14
N LYS A 218 4.32 -12.82 -15.33
CA LYS A 218 3.89 -14.18 -14.96
C LYS A 218 3.80 -14.30 -13.44
N GLY A 219 2.98 -15.23 -12.95
CA GLY A 219 2.80 -15.50 -11.54
C GLY A 219 1.83 -14.56 -10.82
N GLY A 220 1.59 -14.85 -9.54
CA GLY A 220 0.66 -14.10 -8.69
C GLY A 220 -0.78 -14.11 -9.23
N ASN A 221 -1.52 -13.06 -8.92
CA ASN A 221 -2.92 -12.92 -9.33
C ASN A 221 -3.14 -12.89 -10.85
N THR A 222 -2.09 -12.66 -11.66
CA THR A 222 -2.21 -12.62 -13.13
C THR A 222 -2.67 -13.97 -13.68
N ASP A 223 -2.10 -15.06 -13.19
CA ASP A 223 -2.35 -16.39 -13.71
C ASP A 223 -3.59 -17.05 -13.09
N GLU A 224 -3.95 -16.69 -11.87
CA GLU A 224 -5.01 -17.36 -11.11
C GLU A 224 -6.35 -16.63 -11.14
N ILE A 225 -6.32 -15.31 -11.17
CA ILE A 225 -7.51 -14.48 -10.90
C ILE A 225 -8.04 -13.80 -12.16
N TYR A 226 -7.18 -13.43 -13.10
CA TYR A 226 -7.58 -12.61 -14.25
C TYR A 226 -7.79 -13.38 -15.55
N LYS A 227 -7.81 -14.71 -15.50
CA LYS A 227 -8.04 -15.56 -16.69
C LYS A 227 -9.35 -15.22 -17.42
N ASP A 228 -10.41 -14.94 -16.64
CA ASP A 228 -11.76 -14.72 -17.13
C ASP A 228 -12.11 -13.24 -17.34
N GLY A 229 -11.09 -12.38 -17.44
CA GLY A 229 -11.27 -10.95 -17.68
C GLY A 229 -11.56 -10.13 -16.41
N THR A 230 -12.16 -8.95 -16.60
CA THR A 230 -12.32 -7.97 -15.52
C THR A 230 -13.75 -7.79 -15.02
N LEU A 231 -14.73 -8.50 -15.60
CA LEU A 231 -16.15 -8.35 -15.26
C LEU A 231 -16.46 -8.84 -13.83
N ASN A 232 -16.06 -10.07 -13.49
CA ASN A 232 -16.34 -10.66 -12.16
C ASN A 232 -15.69 -9.81 -11.05
N LYS A 233 -14.45 -9.38 -11.24
CA LYS A 233 -13.78 -8.44 -10.36
C LYS A 233 -14.58 -7.15 -10.15
N SER A 234 -15.19 -6.61 -11.23
CA SER A 234 -15.93 -5.35 -11.16
C SER A 234 -17.30 -5.53 -10.51
N LYS A 235 -17.99 -6.63 -10.79
CA LYS A 235 -19.27 -7.00 -10.18
C LYS A 235 -19.13 -7.22 -8.68
N MET A 236 -18.14 -7.98 -8.23
CA MET A 236 -17.93 -8.22 -6.80
C MET A 236 -17.82 -6.91 -6.00
N LEU A 237 -17.08 -5.92 -6.49
CA LEU A 237 -16.99 -4.65 -5.78
C LEU A 237 -18.32 -3.88 -5.76
N GLU A 238 -19.09 -3.93 -6.84
CA GLU A 238 -20.45 -3.34 -6.88
C GLU A 238 -21.40 -4.05 -5.91
N GLU A 239 -21.34 -5.36 -5.82
CA GLU A 239 -22.16 -6.17 -4.88
C GLU A 239 -21.80 -5.89 -3.42
N LEU A 240 -20.51 -5.74 -3.11
CA LEU A 240 -20.04 -5.42 -1.75
C LEU A 240 -20.31 -3.96 -1.36
N HIS A 241 -20.36 -3.04 -2.33
CA HIS A 241 -20.49 -1.60 -2.09
C HIS A 241 -21.43 -0.92 -3.09
N PRO A 242 -22.73 -1.36 -3.18
CA PRO A 242 -23.68 -0.86 -4.20
C PRO A 242 -24.01 0.63 -4.07
N ASP A 243 -23.77 1.20 -2.90
CA ASP A 243 -23.98 2.61 -2.58
C ASP A 243 -22.94 3.55 -3.24
N VAL A 244 -21.74 3.06 -3.53
CA VAL A 244 -20.63 3.89 -4.04
C VAL A 244 -19.90 3.28 -5.23
N ALA A 245 -20.07 1.99 -5.52
CA ALA A 245 -19.38 1.32 -6.61
C ALA A 245 -20.35 0.90 -7.71
N LYS A 246 -19.92 1.01 -8.98
CA LYS A 246 -20.68 0.60 -10.17
C LYS A 246 -19.78 -0.05 -11.21
N VAL A 247 -20.30 -1.06 -11.90
CA VAL A 247 -19.67 -1.62 -13.09
C VAL A 247 -19.84 -0.66 -14.25
N VAL A 248 -18.76 -0.33 -14.93
CA VAL A 248 -18.75 0.57 -16.10
C VAL A 248 -17.87 0.00 -17.20
N TRP A 249 -18.25 0.26 -18.46
CA TRP A 249 -17.43 -0.07 -19.63
C TRP A 249 -16.56 1.13 -20.01
N LYS A 250 -15.23 1.00 -19.87
CA LYS A 250 -14.25 2.04 -20.24
C LYS A 250 -12.97 1.41 -20.78
N PHE A 251 -12.29 2.09 -21.67
CA PHE A 251 -11.02 1.64 -22.25
C PHE A 251 -11.09 0.20 -22.81
N ASN A 252 -12.21 -0.10 -23.49
CA ASN A 252 -12.49 -1.38 -24.11
C ASN A 252 -12.49 -2.59 -23.17
N ARG A 253 -12.86 -2.39 -21.89
CA ARG A 253 -13.02 -3.44 -20.90
C ARG A 253 -13.96 -3.02 -19.75
N TRP A 254 -14.41 -3.98 -18.97
CA TRP A 254 -15.18 -3.73 -17.75
C TRP A 254 -14.29 -3.18 -16.63
N HIS A 255 -14.76 -2.16 -15.95
CA HIS A 255 -14.14 -1.55 -14.79
C HIS A 255 -15.16 -1.38 -13.67
N HIS A 256 -14.70 -1.37 -12.43
CA HIS A 256 -15.44 -0.77 -11.34
C HIS A 256 -15.15 0.74 -11.30
N HIS A 257 -16.18 1.53 -11.06
CA HIS A 257 -16.08 2.95 -10.76
C HIS A 257 -16.55 3.18 -9.35
N VAL A 258 -15.76 3.87 -8.53
CA VAL A 258 -16.11 4.21 -7.15
C VAL A 258 -16.28 5.72 -7.04
N ASP A 259 -17.39 6.15 -6.42
CA ASP A 259 -17.65 7.55 -6.10
C ASP A 259 -17.15 7.89 -4.70
N TYR A 260 -15.93 8.40 -4.62
CA TYR A 260 -15.32 8.82 -3.34
C TYR A 260 -15.86 10.15 -2.81
N ARG A 261 -16.69 10.89 -3.54
CA ARG A 261 -17.29 12.17 -3.10
C ARG A 261 -18.15 12.00 -1.86
N SER A 262 -18.73 10.81 -1.65
CA SER A 262 -19.48 10.47 -0.45
C SER A 262 -18.67 10.64 0.84
N PHE A 263 -17.35 10.50 0.76
CA PHE A 263 -16.43 10.55 1.91
C PHE A 263 -15.76 11.92 2.10
N LYS A 264 -16.16 12.96 1.37
CA LYS A 264 -15.57 14.32 1.46
C LYS A 264 -15.64 14.94 2.85
N ASN A 265 -16.56 14.46 3.67
CA ASN A 265 -16.79 14.96 5.03
C ASN A 265 -15.91 14.27 6.08
N ASN A 266 -15.25 13.17 5.76
CA ASN A 266 -14.26 12.58 6.66
C ASN A 266 -13.07 13.55 6.75
N LYS A 267 -12.85 14.13 7.92
CA LYS A 267 -11.78 15.11 8.15
C LYS A 267 -10.68 14.50 9.00
N LEU A 268 -9.43 14.85 8.66
CA LEU A 268 -8.29 14.48 9.48
C LEU A 268 -8.42 15.12 10.88
N LYS A 269 -8.32 14.31 11.92
CA LYS A 269 -8.32 14.74 13.33
C LYS A 269 -6.90 14.69 13.85
N ARG A 270 -6.33 15.85 14.17
CA ARG A 270 -5.00 15.92 14.77
C ARG A 270 -5.03 15.42 16.21
N LYS A 271 -3.98 14.74 16.63
CA LYS A 271 -3.75 14.37 18.03
C LYS A 271 -3.60 15.64 18.87
N GLU A 272 -4.14 15.62 20.07
CA GLU A 272 -3.97 16.70 21.04
C GLU A 272 -2.50 16.87 21.44
N GLY A 273 -2.09 18.09 21.77
CA GLY A 273 -0.73 18.40 22.20
C GLY A 273 0.35 18.29 21.13
N LEU A 274 -0.05 18.06 19.85
CA LEU A 274 0.91 17.94 18.76
C LEU A 274 1.59 19.27 18.47
N ASN A 275 2.90 19.36 18.74
CA ASN A 275 3.73 20.47 18.31
C ASN A 275 4.41 20.09 16.97
N ILE A 276 4.10 20.81 15.90
CA ILE A 276 4.80 20.69 14.62
C ILE A 276 5.91 21.76 14.62
N PRO A 277 7.21 21.36 14.64
CA PRO A 277 8.31 22.31 14.67
C PRO A 277 8.23 23.27 13.48
N GLU A 278 8.41 24.55 13.75
CA GLU A 278 8.60 25.55 12.72
C GLU A 278 10.01 25.45 12.13
N GLY A 279 10.16 25.78 10.84
CA GLY A 279 11.43 25.77 10.16
C GLY A 279 11.70 24.52 9.32
N ILE A 280 12.96 24.11 9.23
CA ILE A 280 13.39 22.94 8.45
C ILE A 280 13.27 21.70 9.32
N ASN A 281 12.47 20.72 8.88
CA ASN A 281 12.35 19.43 9.58
C ASN A 281 13.56 18.52 9.35
N ASN A 282 13.59 17.36 10.01
CA ASN A 282 14.67 16.36 9.90
C ASN A 282 14.90 15.84 8.48
N TYR A 283 14.00 16.08 7.56
CA TYR A 283 14.08 15.70 6.13
C TYR A 283 14.57 16.86 5.24
N GLY A 284 15.00 17.97 5.82
CA GLY A 284 15.42 19.16 5.07
C GLY A 284 14.26 19.93 4.40
N MET A 285 13.02 19.65 4.80
CA MET A 285 11.84 20.32 4.24
C MET A 285 11.37 21.44 5.16
N LYS A 286 11.05 22.59 4.57
CA LYS A 286 10.48 23.74 5.29
C LYS A 286 8.95 23.65 5.26
N VAL A 287 8.33 23.83 6.42
CA VAL A 287 6.87 24.02 6.51
C VAL A 287 6.53 25.39 5.93
N VAL A 288 5.75 25.44 4.86
CA VAL A 288 5.20 26.67 4.29
C VAL A 288 3.72 26.72 4.59
N LYS A 289 3.25 27.83 5.17
CA LYS A 289 1.81 28.11 5.26
C LYS A 289 1.31 28.40 3.84
N TYR A 290 0.29 27.67 3.41
CA TYR A 290 -0.39 27.98 2.16
C TYR A 290 -1.35 29.13 2.42
N GLU A 291 -1.02 30.29 1.96
CA GLU A 291 -1.96 31.43 1.88
C GLU A 291 -2.75 31.28 0.58
N LYS A 292 -4.05 31.07 0.70
CA LYS A 292 -4.93 31.23 -0.45
C LYS A 292 -4.91 32.71 -0.82
N ASN A 293 -4.26 33.07 -1.94
CA ASN A 293 -4.52 34.36 -2.58
C ASN A 293 -5.98 34.35 -3.03
N HIS A 294 -6.78 35.18 -2.44
CA HIS A 294 -8.18 35.44 -2.82
C HIS A 294 -8.23 36.15 -4.19
#